data_9bf97b92f03af060856814b5320cf39c
#
_entry.id   9bf97b92f03af060856814b5320cf39c
#
_cell.length_a   1.000
_cell.length_b   1.000
_cell.length_c   1.000
_cell.angle_alpha   90.00
_cell.angle_beta   90.00
_cell.angle_gamma   90.00
#
_symmetry.space_group_name_H-M   'P 1'
#
loop_
_entity.id
_entity.type
_entity.pdbx_description
1 polymer ?
#
loop_
_entity_poly.entity_id
_entity_poly.type
_entity_poly.pdbx_seq_one_letter_code
_entity_poly.pdbx_strand_id
1 'polypeptide(L)'
;METILNEANFETEVRESTLPVLVDFWAEWCNPCQMLGPIVSQVAEEYAGKVKVAKLNVDENPNIAGQFGIMGIPTLILFVAGEEKERLSGLVPKDRITKMLANL
;
A
#
# COMPACT_ATOMS: atom_id res chain seq x y z
N MET A 1 0.97 -0.42 -12.78
CA MET A 1 1.56 0.87 -12.46
C MET A 1 1.12 1.33 -11.09
N GLU A 2 2.07 1.81 -10.29
CA GLU A 2 1.80 2.19 -8.91
C GLU A 2 1.70 3.70 -8.78
N THR A 3 0.75 4.15 -7.97
CA THR A 3 0.59 5.58 -7.67
C THR A 3 1.55 5.94 -6.54
N ILE A 4 2.31 7.02 -6.73
CA ILE A 4 3.21 7.50 -5.68
C ILE A 4 2.43 8.48 -4.82
N LEU A 5 2.28 8.15 -3.53
CA LEU A 5 1.53 8.96 -2.59
C LEU A 5 2.42 9.91 -1.80
N ASN A 6 1.86 11.03 -1.43
CA ASN A 6 2.47 12.00 -0.53
C ASN A 6 1.38 12.69 0.28
N GLU A 7 1.77 13.64 1.13
CA GLU A 7 0.81 14.31 2.00
C GLU A 7 -0.18 15.16 1.20
N ALA A 8 0.22 15.62 0.00
CA ALA A 8 -0.64 16.47 -0.82
C ALA A 8 -1.73 15.68 -1.56
N ASN A 9 -1.46 14.42 -1.94
CA ASN A 9 -2.40 13.66 -2.77
C ASN A 9 -3.08 12.50 -2.05
N PHE A 10 -2.74 12.23 -0.78
CA PHE A 10 -3.27 11.07 -0.08
C PHE A 10 -4.79 11.10 0.01
N GLU A 11 -5.34 12.25 0.35
CA GLU A 11 -6.79 12.41 0.48
C GLU A 11 -7.50 12.05 -0.82
N THR A 12 -7.05 12.64 -1.92
CA THR A 12 -7.67 12.44 -3.23
C THR A 12 -7.49 11.01 -3.73
N GLU A 13 -6.27 10.48 -3.62
CA GLU A 13 -5.94 9.19 -4.23
C GLU A 13 -6.43 8.01 -3.41
N VAL A 14 -6.53 8.15 -2.08
CA VAL A 14 -6.89 7.04 -1.21
C VAL A 14 -8.30 7.22 -0.64
N ARG A 15 -8.54 8.34 0.07
CA ARG A 15 -9.81 8.50 0.77
C ARG A 15 -10.99 8.72 -0.16
N GLU A 16 -10.74 9.37 -1.28
CA GLU A 16 -11.79 9.67 -2.26
C GLU A 16 -11.78 8.70 -3.45
N SER A 17 -10.98 7.64 -3.37
CA SER A 17 -10.88 6.68 -4.46
C SER A 17 -12.16 5.87 -4.60
N THR A 18 -12.60 5.68 -5.86
CA THR A 18 -13.74 4.82 -6.18
C THR A 18 -13.34 3.35 -6.21
N LEU A 19 -12.05 3.07 -6.33
CA LEU A 19 -11.52 1.71 -6.29
C LEU A 19 -10.90 1.43 -4.92
N PRO A 20 -10.86 0.17 -4.48
CA PRO A 20 -10.03 -0.18 -3.34
C PRO A 20 -8.58 0.20 -3.61
N VAL A 21 -7.86 0.59 -2.56
CA VAL A 21 -6.47 1.04 -2.69
C VAL A 21 -5.59 0.21 -1.77
N LEU A 22 -4.55 -0.39 -2.34
CA LEU A 22 -3.53 -1.11 -1.58
C LEU A 22 -2.32 -0.20 -1.48
N VAL A 23 -1.95 0.19 -0.25
CA VAL A 23 -0.83 1.10 -0.03
C VAL A 23 0.34 0.35 0.59
N ASP A 24 1.50 0.47 -0.05
CA ASP A 24 2.77 -0.09 0.41
C ASP A 24 3.55 1.01 1.14
N PHE A 25 3.63 0.91 2.47
CA PHE A 25 4.42 1.83 3.30
C PHE A 25 5.84 1.30 3.38
N TRP A 26 6.81 2.06 2.86
CA TRP A 26 8.17 1.58 2.65
C TRP A 26 9.20 2.68 2.90
N ALA A 27 10.49 2.31 2.92
CA ALA A 27 11.60 3.25 2.96
C ALA A 27 12.76 2.69 2.15
N GLU A 28 13.63 3.58 1.66
CA GLU A 28 14.74 3.16 0.79
C GLU A 28 15.75 2.27 1.52
N TRP A 29 16.00 2.53 2.79
CA TRP A 29 16.99 1.78 3.58
C TRP A 29 16.50 0.40 4.01
N CYS A 30 15.27 0.06 3.73
CA CYS A 30 14.61 -1.14 4.23
C CYS A 30 14.76 -2.28 3.22
N ASN A 31 15.62 -3.27 3.54
CA ASN A 31 15.82 -4.41 2.64
C ASN A 31 14.56 -5.23 2.38
N PRO A 32 13.77 -5.59 3.41
CA PRO A 32 12.51 -6.31 3.13
C PRO A 32 11.56 -5.52 2.23
N CYS A 33 11.57 -4.18 2.33
CA CYS A 33 10.77 -3.34 1.45
C CYS A 33 11.22 -3.49 0.00
N GLN A 34 12.54 -3.54 -0.22
CA GLN A 34 13.11 -3.70 -1.55
C GLN A 34 12.76 -5.07 -2.14
N MET A 35 12.66 -6.09 -1.29
CA MET A 35 12.27 -7.44 -1.73
C MET A 35 10.78 -7.53 -2.04
N LEU A 36 9.96 -6.79 -1.30
CA LEU A 36 8.51 -6.78 -1.52
C LEU A 36 8.13 -5.98 -2.77
N GLY A 37 8.94 -4.96 -3.12
CA GLY A 37 8.63 -4.06 -4.23
C GLY A 37 8.23 -4.76 -5.52
N PRO A 38 9.04 -5.71 -6.04
CA PRO A 38 8.68 -6.41 -7.28
C PRO A 38 7.37 -7.19 -7.17
N ILE A 39 7.07 -7.74 -5.99
CA ILE A 39 5.82 -8.47 -5.75
C ILE A 39 4.65 -7.51 -5.84
N VAL A 40 4.77 -6.34 -5.20
CA VAL A 40 3.73 -5.31 -5.24
C VAL A 40 3.53 -4.82 -6.67
N SER A 41 4.61 -4.68 -7.44
CA SER A 41 4.51 -4.27 -8.85
C SER A 41 3.74 -5.30 -9.67
N GLN A 42 3.95 -6.59 -9.43
CA GLN A 42 3.19 -7.63 -10.12
C GLN A 42 1.70 -7.55 -9.78
N VAL A 43 1.39 -7.32 -8.50
CA VAL A 43 0.00 -7.17 -8.07
C VAL A 43 -0.64 -5.97 -8.76
N ALA A 44 0.10 -4.87 -8.87
CA ALA A 44 -0.40 -3.66 -9.53
C ALA A 44 -0.81 -3.94 -10.98
N GLU A 45 -0.01 -4.74 -11.69
CA GLU A 45 -0.32 -5.09 -13.08
C GLU A 45 -1.52 -6.03 -13.17
N GLU A 46 -1.57 -7.02 -12.29
CA GLU A 46 -2.63 -8.03 -12.35
C GLU A 46 -3.99 -7.48 -11.95
N TYR A 47 -4.02 -6.46 -11.10
CA TYR A 47 -5.25 -5.90 -10.59
C TYR A 47 -5.57 -4.53 -11.17
N ALA A 48 -4.89 -4.13 -12.26
CA ALA A 48 -5.13 -2.84 -12.90
C ALA A 48 -6.61 -2.70 -13.25
N GLY A 49 -7.20 -1.58 -12.88
CA GLY A 49 -8.62 -1.31 -13.10
C GLY A 49 -9.54 -1.88 -12.03
N LYS A 50 -9.04 -2.73 -11.14
CA LYS A 50 -9.84 -3.32 -10.06
C LYS A 50 -9.38 -2.83 -8.68
N VAL A 51 -8.08 -2.71 -8.48
CA VAL A 51 -7.49 -2.23 -7.24
C VAL A 51 -6.40 -1.23 -7.63
N LYS A 52 -6.44 -0.06 -7.01
CA LYS A 52 -5.35 0.91 -7.18
C LYS A 52 -4.22 0.50 -6.24
N VAL A 53 -3.02 0.32 -6.77
CA VAL A 53 -1.85 -0.01 -5.96
C VAL A 53 -0.98 1.24 -5.85
N ALA A 54 -0.61 1.60 -4.64
CA ALA A 54 0.10 2.84 -4.36
C ALA A 54 1.26 2.59 -3.41
N LYS A 55 2.22 3.51 -3.41
CA LYS A 55 3.41 3.44 -2.55
C LYS A 55 3.57 4.74 -1.79
N LEU A 56 3.92 4.63 -0.52
CA LEU A 56 4.15 5.79 0.35
C LEU A 56 5.46 5.63 1.10
N ASN A 57 6.41 6.51 0.82
CA ASN A 57 7.70 6.52 1.52
C ASN A 57 7.50 7.14 2.90
N VAL A 58 7.74 6.37 3.96
CA VAL A 58 7.46 6.83 5.32
C VAL A 58 8.41 7.92 5.79
N ASP A 59 9.64 7.94 5.27
CA ASP A 59 10.60 8.96 5.64
C ASP A 59 10.23 10.33 5.06
N GLU A 60 9.65 10.33 3.86
CA GLU A 60 9.23 11.56 3.20
C GLU A 60 7.84 12.02 3.66
N ASN A 61 7.05 11.12 4.24
CA ASN A 61 5.67 11.42 4.64
C ASN A 61 5.39 10.91 6.05
N PRO A 62 6.14 11.42 7.05
CA PRO A 62 6.03 10.89 8.41
C PRO A 62 4.68 11.15 9.06
N ASN A 63 3.98 12.22 8.66
CA ASN A 63 2.68 12.51 9.27
C ASN A 63 1.64 11.47 8.92
N ILE A 64 1.63 11.03 7.65
CA ILE A 64 0.70 9.98 7.23
C ILE A 64 1.06 8.65 7.89
N ALA A 65 2.34 8.31 7.90
CA ALA A 65 2.80 7.08 8.56
C ALA A 65 2.38 7.07 10.03
N GLY A 66 2.55 8.20 10.72
CA GLY A 66 2.15 8.33 12.11
C GLY A 66 0.65 8.22 12.30
N GLN A 67 -0.13 8.79 11.37
CA GLN A 67 -1.58 8.74 11.43
C GLN A 67 -2.11 7.30 11.42
N PHE A 68 -1.46 6.43 10.66
CA PHE A 68 -1.88 5.02 10.58
C PHE A 68 -1.11 4.12 11.52
N GLY A 69 -0.28 4.70 12.39
CA GLY A 69 0.45 3.93 13.40
C GLY A 69 1.41 2.92 12.80
N ILE A 70 2.12 3.30 11.73
CA ILE A 70 3.07 2.42 11.08
C ILE A 70 4.28 2.26 11.99
N MET A 71 4.40 1.08 12.63
CA MET A 71 5.48 0.79 13.58
C MET A 71 6.63 0.05 12.92
N GLY A 72 6.38 -0.67 11.86
CA GLY A 72 7.40 -1.41 11.13
C GLY A 72 7.10 -1.38 9.65
N ILE A 73 8.12 -1.60 8.83
CA ILE A 73 7.97 -1.60 7.37
C ILE A 73 8.67 -2.84 6.80
N PRO A 74 8.17 -3.33 5.64
CA PRO A 74 7.01 -2.83 4.91
C PRO A 74 5.70 -3.14 5.62
N THR A 75 4.70 -2.30 5.41
CA THR A 75 3.32 -2.56 5.84
C THR A 75 2.43 -2.27 4.65
N LEU A 76 1.56 -3.23 4.33
CA LEU A 76 0.55 -3.06 3.29
C LEU A 76 -0.78 -2.82 3.98
N ILE A 77 -1.47 -1.75 3.59
CA ILE A 77 -2.82 -1.46 4.09
C ILE A 77 -3.77 -1.44 2.91
N LEU A 78 -4.87 -2.18 3.04
CA LEU A 78 -5.95 -2.16 2.05
C LEU A 78 -7.02 -1.21 2.54
N PHE A 79 -7.30 -0.19 1.72
CA PHE A 79 -8.36 0.78 1.98
C PHE A 79 -9.55 0.49 1.06
N VAL A 80 -10.75 0.49 1.64
CA VAL A 80 -11.98 0.34 0.86
C VAL A 80 -12.90 1.48 1.27
N ALA A 81 -13.38 2.22 0.29
CA ALA A 81 -14.22 3.40 0.53
C ALA A 81 -13.54 4.39 1.47
N GLY A 82 -12.24 4.53 1.35
CA GLY A 82 -11.44 5.47 2.11
C GLY A 82 -11.04 5.03 3.51
N GLU A 83 -11.43 3.82 3.92
CA GLU A 83 -11.14 3.34 5.28
C GLU A 83 -10.28 2.10 5.27
N GLU A 84 -9.42 1.99 6.28
CA GLU A 84 -8.57 0.82 6.42
C GLU A 84 -9.43 -0.41 6.66
N LYS A 85 -9.28 -1.42 5.81
CA LYS A 85 -10.02 -2.67 5.94
C LYS A 85 -9.14 -3.77 6.51
N GLU A 86 -7.89 -3.85 6.06
CA GLU A 86 -6.98 -4.93 6.46
C GLU A 86 -5.55 -4.48 6.24
N ARG A 87 -4.62 -5.03 7.05
CA ARG A 87 -3.20 -4.74 6.84
C ARG A 87 -2.36 -5.99 7.01
N LEU A 88 -1.25 -6.02 6.30
CA LEU A 88 -0.24 -7.07 6.39
C LEU A 88 1.09 -6.40 6.71
N SER A 89 1.81 -6.93 7.70
CA SER A 89 3.10 -6.37 8.10
C SER A 89 4.22 -7.31 7.70
N GLY A 90 5.33 -6.73 7.24
CA GLY A 90 6.53 -7.46 6.90
C GLY A 90 6.53 -8.00 5.47
N LEU A 91 7.61 -8.71 5.13
CA LEU A 91 7.74 -9.32 3.81
C LEU A 91 6.86 -10.56 3.77
N VAL A 92 5.80 -10.47 2.96
CA VAL A 92 4.83 -11.56 2.82
C VAL A 92 4.91 -12.13 1.40
N PRO A 93 4.58 -13.40 1.22
CA PRO A 93 4.50 -13.97 -0.13
C PRO A 93 3.31 -13.39 -0.90
N LYS A 94 3.42 -13.40 -2.22
CA LYS A 94 2.40 -12.81 -3.09
C LYS A 94 1.01 -13.37 -2.83
N ASP A 95 0.89 -14.66 -2.54
CA ASP A 95 -0.43 -15.26 -2.35
C ASP A 95 -1.15 -14.74 -1.10
N ARG A 96 -0.43 -14.25 -0.08
CA ARG A 96 -1.06 -13.57 1.04
C ARG A 96 -1.75 -12.30 0.59
N ILE A 97 -1.11 -11.57 -0.33
CA ILE A 97 -1.68 -10.33 -0.86
C ILE A 97 -2.89 -10.65 -1.73
N THR A 98 -2.75 -11.60 -2.66
CA THR A 98 -3.85 -11.93 -3.56
C THR A 98 -5.04 -12.50 -2.83
N LYS A 99 -4.81 -13.26 -1.75
CA LYS A 99 -5.91 -13.75 -0.91
C LYS A 99 -6.67 -12.60 -0.25
N MET A 100 -5.94 -11.61 0.24
CA MET A 100 -6.56 -10.43 0.83
C MET A 100 -7.44 -9.71 -0.19
N LEU A 101 -6.95 -9.57 -1.42
CA LEU A 101 -7.66 -8.88 -2.48
C LEU A 101 -8.83 -9.70 -3.03
N ALA A 102 -8.76 -11.02 -2.92
CA ALA A 102 -9.82 -11.90 -3.40
C ALA A 102 -11.11 -11.77 -2.59
N ASN A 103 -11.04 -11.20 -1.40
CA ASN A 103 -12.22 -11.01 -0.55
C ASN A 103 -12.93 -9.69 -0.77
N LEU A 104 -12.56 -8.96 -1.81
CA LEU A 104 -13.19 -7.67 -2.13
C LEU A 104 -14.52 -7.85 -2.86
#